data_b87c306c38bc758951d4e566e25cacf0
#
_entry.id   b87c306c38bc758951d4e566e25cacf0
#
_cell.length_a   1.000
_cell.length_b   1.000
_cell.length_c   1.000
_cell.angle_alpha   90.00
_cell.angle_beta   90.00
_cell.angle_gamma   90.00
#
_symmetry.space_group_name_H-M   'P 1'
#
loop_
_entity.id
_entity.type
_entity.pdbx_description
1 polymer ?
#
loop_
_entity_poly.entity_id
_entity_poly.type
_entity_poly.pdbx_seq_one_letter_code
_entity_poly.pdbx_strand_id
1 'polypeptide(L)'
;DGAAALNAVAKIKLNLEKFIKKKYKIYNQEAVYKDQHIIFGNRQFEFKSIIQEAYLNRISLSSSGFYSTPKINFDKKKFKGRPFYYFCYGAAVSEVTIDTLTGENVLERVDILHDAGKPINPALELGQIEGGFVQGQGWLTIEELNWKSNGQITTFSPSTYKIPAVSDIPKKFNVEIFKEGINKENVVNKAKTTGEPPLMLAMSVFYAIKDAIASIGNYQIAPELNAPATPERILMSVNKIKQKLKNLNGR
;
A
#
# COMPACT_ATOMS: atom_id res chain seq x y z
N ASP A 1 4.30 13.39 -2.26
CA ASP A 1 4.98 13.53 -3.57
C ASP A 1 4.10 14.20 -4.62
N GLY A 2 2.81 13.80 -4.83
CA GLY A 2 1.94 14.34 -5.87
C GLY A 2 1.77 15.86 -5.85
N ALA A 3 1.58 16.47 -4.69
CA ALA A 3 1.48 17.93 -4.58
C ALA A 3 2.80 18.64 -4.94
N ALA A 4 3.96 18.04 -4.63
CA ALA A 4 5.25 18.59 -5.07
C ALA A 4 5.41 18.51 -6.59
N ALA A 5 4.97 17.41 -7.22
CA ALA A 5 4.94 17.28 -8.67
C ALA A 5 4.03 18.32 -9.34
N LEU A 6 2.83 18.56 -8.79
CA LEU A 6 1.94 19.62 -9.27
C LEU A 6 2.58 21.01 -9.16
N ASN A 7 3.29 21.31 -8.07
CA ASN A 7 4.02 22.56 -7.91
C ASN A 7 5.13 22.73 -8.95
N ALA A 8 5.86 21.65 -9.27
CA ALA A 8 6.86 21.68 -10.34
C ALA A 8 6.24 21.95 -11.70
N VAL A 9 5.17 21.23 -12.04
CA VAL A 9 4.43 21.40 -13.31
C VAL A 9 3.85 22.82 -13.43
N ALA A 10 3.31 23.39 -12.35
CA ALA A 10 2.79 24.74 -12.37
C ALA A 10 3.88 25.78 -12.76
N LYS A 11 5.12 25.61 -12.28
CA LYS A 11 6.23 26.49 -12.66
C LYS A 11 6.59 26.35 -14.13
N ILE A 12 6.62 25.12 -14.66
CA ILE A 12 6.89 24.88 -16.10
C ILE A 12 5.78 25.52 -16.95
N LYS A 13 4.52 25.31 -16.58
CA LYS A 13 3.38 25.93 -17.26
C LYS A 13 3.50 27.46 -17.27
N LEU A 14 3.84 28.06 -16.14
CA LEU A 14 4.03 29.51 -16.05
C LEU A 14 5.13 30.02 -16.99
N ASN A 15 6.24 29.30 -17.13
CA ASN A 15 7.31 29.66 -18.06
C ASN A 15 6.83 29.60 -19.52
N LEU A 16 6.10 28.54 -19.87
CA LEU A 16 5.51 28.40 -21.22
C LEU A 16 4.49 29.50 -21.52
N GLU A 17 3.61 29.80 -20.57
CA GLU A 17 2.62 30.87 -20.72
C GLU A 17 3.26 32.23 -20.93
N LYS A 18 4.26 32.58 -20.14
CA LYS A 18 5.05 33.80 -20.30
C LYS A 18 5.69 33.90 -21.68
N PHE A 19 6.27 32.80 -22.14
CA PHE A 19 6.88 32.70 -23.46
C PHE A 19 5.86 32.93 -24.59
N ILE A 20 4.73 32.18 -24.55
CA ILE A 20 3.67 32.30 -25.56
C ILE A 20 3.09 33.70 -25.55
N LYS A 21 2.72 34.23 -24.40
CA LYS A 21 2.18 35.60 -24.27
C LYS A 21 3.12 36.63 -24.87
N LYS A 22 4.41 36.56 -24.59
CA LYS A 22 5.40 37.49 -25.14
C LYS A 22 5.55 37.31 -26.65
N LYS A 23 5.74 36.11 -27.15
CA LYS A 23 6.02 35.79 -28.56
C LYS A 23 4.84 36.13 -29.45
N TYR A 24 3.64 35.74 -29.01
CA TYR A 24 2.42 35.89 -29.84
C TYR A 24 1.58 37.08 -29.48
N LYS A 25 2.07 37.99 -28.63
CA LYS A 25 1.41 39.22 -28.20
C LYS A 25 -0.02 39.00 -27.67
N ILE A 26 -0.13 38.02 -26.75
CA ILE A 26 -1.39 37.68 -26.09
C ILE A 26 -1.41 38.35 -24.73
N TYR A 27 -2.42 39.14 -24.47
CA TYR A 27 -2.58 39.86 -23.21
C TYR A 27 -3.94 39.57 -22.60
N ASN A 28 -4.01 39.59 -21.27
CA ASN A 28 -5.25 39.44 -20.48
C ASN A 28 -6.06 38.16 -20.74
N GLN A 29 -5.37 37.06 -21.09
CA GLN A 29 -5.99 35.75 -21.27
C GLN A 29 -5.24 34.70 -20.44
N GLU A 30 -5.97 33.76 -19.88
CA GLU A 30 -5.41 32.61 -19.17
C GLU A 30 -5.23 31.40 -20.11
N ALA A 31 -4.22 30.58 -19.85
CA ALA A 31 -3.95 29.37 -20.61
C ALA A 31 -4.80 28.22 -20.12
N VAL A 32 -5.45 27.53 -21.04
CA VAL A 32 -6.11 26.24 -20.80
C VAL A 32 -5.32 25.14 -21.51
N TYR A 33 -4.90 24.12 -20.76
CA TYR A 33 -4.19 22.96 -21.30
C TYR A 33 -5.20 21.83 -21.51
N LYS A 34 -5.46 21.50 -22.76
CA LYS A 34 -6.45 20.47 -23.12
C LYS A 34 -6.09 19.80 -24.44
N ASP A 35 -6.31 18.49 -24.53
CA ASP A 35 -6.20 17.68 -25.76
C ASP A 35 -4.92 17.97 -26.59
N GLN A 36 -3.76 17.91 -25.93
CA GLN A 36 -2.45 18.22 -26.51
C GLN A 36 -2.29 19.66 -27.03
N HIS A 37 -3.10 20.59 -26.55
CA HIS A 37 -3.03 22.00 -26.93
C HIS A 37 -2.95 22.93 -25.73
N ILE A 38 -2.38 24.12 -25.98
CA ILE A 38 -2.43 25.27 -25.07
C ILE A 38 -3.33 26.32 -25.73
N ILE A 39 -4.41 26.66 -25.05
CA ILE A 39 -5.49 27.48 -25.58
C ILE A 39 -5.56 28.82 -24.84
N PHE A 40 -5.60 29.92 -25.58
CA PHE A 40 -5.81 31.26 -25.07
C PHE A 40 -7.01 31.88 -25.81
N GLY A 41 -8.18 31.94 -25.18
CA GLY A 41 -9.41 32.38 -25.84
C GLY A 41 -9.68 31.58 -27.12
N ASN A 42 -9.67 32.23 -28.27
CA ASN A 42 -9.89 31.60 -29.58
C ASN A 42 -8.59 31.12 -30.26
N ARG A 43 -7.44 31.29 -29.63
CA ARG A 43 -6.14 30.88 -30.20
C ARG A 43 -5.69 29.58 -29.57
N GLN A 44 -5.33 28.63 -30.44
CA GLN A 44 -4.92 27.31 -30.06
C GLN A 44 -3.50 27.00 -30.58
N PHE A 45 -2.65 26.44 -29.73
CA PHE A 45 -1.28 26.10 -30.04
C PHE A 45 -1.07 24.62 -29.73
N GLU A 46 -0.51 23.87 -30.67
CA GLU A 46 -0.13 22.48 -30.42
C GLU A 46 0.97 22.43 -29.35
N PHE A 47 0.80 21.60 -28.34
CA PHE A 47 1.70 21.52 -27.18
C PHE A 47 3.13 21.15 -27.62
N LYS A 48 3.28 20.12 -28.50
CA LYS A 48 4.58 19.67 -28.99
C LYS A 48 5.34 20.78 -29.71
N SER A 49 4.68 21.52 -30.56
CA SER A 49 5.27 22.63 -31.32
C SER A 49 5.74 23.75 -30.37
N ILE A 50 4.94 24.09 -29.38
CA ILE A 50 5.33 25.09 -28.37
C ILE A 50 6.52 24.64 -27.53
N ILE A 51 6.59 23.37 -27.15
CA ILE A 51 7.75 22.83 -26.43
C ILE A 51 9.03 22.96 -27.27
N GLN A 52 8.98 22.63 -28.55
CA GLN A 52 10.13 22.75 -29.45
C GLN A 52 10.55 24.23 -29.62
N GLU A 53 9.60 25.13 -29.79
CA GLU A 53 9.86 26.57 -29.87
C GLU A 53 10.47 27.11 -28.59
N ALA A 54 9.92 26.72 -27.45
CA ALA A 54 10.42 27.13 -26.12
C ALA A 54 11.88 26.65 -25.94
N TYR A 55 12.18 25.41 -26.30
CA TYR A 55 13.52 24.86 -26.26
C TYR A 55 14.51 25.68 -27.11
N LEU A 56 14.16 25.96 -28.37
CA LEU A 56 14.99 26.77 -29.28
C LEU A 56 15.16 28.22 -28.78
N ASN A 57 14.21 28.74 -28.03
CA ASN A 57 14.28 30.06 -27.39
C ASN A 57 14.89 30.03 -25.99
N ARG A 58 15.50 28.92 -25.56
CA ARG A 58 16.21 28.74 -24.29
C ARG A 58 15.29 28.99 -23.06
N ILE A 59 14.04 28.62 -23.17
CA ILE A 59 13.09 28.66 -22.05
C ILE A 59 13.29 27.37 -21.21
N SER A 60 13.38 27.55 -19.90
CA SER A 60 13.51 26.40 -18.99
C SER A 60 12.25 25.53 -19.02
N LEU A 61 12.42 24.25 -19.39
CA LEU A 61 11.39 23.21 -19.44
C LEU A 61 11.48 22.24 -18.27
N SER A 62 12.32 22.54 -17.28
CA SER A 62 12.48 21.77 -16.05
C SER A 62 12.22 22.61 -14.82
N SER A 63 11.77 21.98 -13.75
CA SER A 63 11.57 22.64 -12.46
C SER A 63 11.58 21.64 -11.31
N SER A 64 11.99 22.07 -10.14
CA SER A 64 11.76 21.38 -8.88
C SER A 64 10.49 21.88 -8.20
N GLY A 65 9.75 20.97 -7.56
CA GLY A 65 8.60 21.31 -6.74
C GLY A 65 8.81 20.85 -5.30
N PHE A 66 8.29 21.63 -4.37
CA PHE A 66 8.32 21.30 -2.95
C PHE A 66 6.91 21.43 -2.36
N TYR A 67 6.58 20.55 -1.45
CA TYR A 67 5.33 20.58 -0.69
C TYR A 67 5.62 20.18 0.76
N SER A 68 5.29 21.10 1.67
CA SER A 68 5.31 20.82 3.11
C SER A 68 3.92 20.36 3.53
N THR A 69 3.81 19.13 4.04
CA THR A 69 2.53 18.60 4.52
C THR A 69 2.04 19.44 5.72
N PRO A 70 0.86 20.08 5.63
CA PRO A 70 0.37 20.94 6.69
C PRO A 70 -0.15 20.13 7.88
N LYS A 71 -0.37 20.83 9.02
CA LYS A 71 -0.99 20.28 10.23
C LYS A 71 -0.21 19.12 10.88
N ILE A 72 1.00 18.81 10.46
CA ILE A 72 1.84 17.82 11.11
C ILE A 72 2.69 18.49 12.17
N ASN A 73 2.61 17.96 13.38
CA ASN A 73 3.47 18.31 14.50
C ASN A 73 3.66 17.08 15.38
N PHE A 74 4.88 16.73 15.72
CA PHE A 74 5.14 15.59 16.57
C PHE A 74 6.42 15.80 17.39
N ASP A 75 6.29 15.82 18.69
CA ASP A 75 7.40 15.84 19.64
C ASP A 75 7.85 14.40 19.91
N LYS A 76 8.98 14.01 19.33
CA LYS A 76 9.55 12.65 19.49
C LYS A 76 9.94 12.31 20.91
N LYS A 77 10.30 13.31 21.75
CA LYS A 77 10.70 13.08 23.14
C LYS A 77 9.48 12.80 24.02
N LYS A 78 8.40 13.53 23.79
CA LYS A 78 7.16 13.40 24.57
C LYS A 78 6.17 12.41 23.97
N PHE A 79 6.42 11.89 22.77
CA PHE A 79 5.51 11.05 21.99
C PHE A 79 4.11 11.67 21.86
N LYS A 80 4.05 13.00 21.63
CA LYS A 80 2.80 13.76 21.57
C LYS A 80 2.77 14.62 20.30
N GLY A 81 1.57 14.75 19.74
CA GLY A 81 1.29 15.58 18.57
C GLY A 81 0.47 14.87 17.51
N ARG A 82 0.49 15.42 16.31
CA ARG A 82 -0.19 14.89 15.13
C ARG A 82 0.88 14.43 14.10
N PRO A 83 1.31 13.15 14.12
CA PRO A 83 2.35 12.66 13.21
C PRO A 83 1.84 12.41 11.80
N PHE A 84 0.52 12.23 11.60
CA PHE A 84 -0.10 11.86 10.32
C PHE A 84 -1.09 12.90 9.85
N TYR A 85 -1.12 13.13 8.55
CA TYR A 85 -2.02 14.11 7.93
C TYR A 85 -3.44 13.56 7.78
N TYR A 86 -3.56 12.28 7.41
CA TYR A 86 -4.81 11.53 7.32
C TYR A 86 -4.56 10.06 7.60
N PHE A 87 -5.64 9.31 7.69
CA PHE A 87 -5.61 7.86 7.90
C PHE A 87 -6.32 7.14 6.76
N CYS A 88 -5.79 5.94 6.40
CA CYS A 88 -6.48 5.00 5.54
C CYS A 88 -7.20 3.98 6.40
N TYR A 89 -8.40 3.61 6.00
CA TYR A 89 -9.20 2.61 6.69
C TYR A 89 -9.40 1.41 5.78
N GLY A 90 -9.47 0.24 6.35
CA GLY A 90 -9.74 -0.98 5.61
C GLY A 90 -10.20 -2.07 6.55
N ALA A 91 -10.91 -3.03 5.99
CA ALA A 91 -11.32 -4.26 6.65
C ALA A 91 -10.94 -5.44 5.76
N ALA A 92 -10.47 -6.53 6.38
CA ALA A 92 -10.19 -7.77 5.70
C ALA A 92 -10.69 -8.95 6.50
N VAL A 93 -11.23 -9.93 5.79
CA VAL A 93 -11.64 -11.23 6.33
C VAL A 93 -10.92 -12.31 5.56
N SER A 94 -10.30 -13.25 6.27
CA SER A 94 -9.55 -14.36 5.69
C SER A 94 -10.09 -15.69 6.17
N GLU A 95 -10.12 -16.66 5.25
CA GLU A 95 -10.47 -18.05 5.51
C GLU A 95 -9.27 -18.93 5.20
N VAL A 96 -8.88 -19.79 6.14
CA VAL A 96 -7.72 -20.67 6.02
C VAL A 96 -8.07 -22.11 6.36
N THR A 97 -7.37 -23.04 5.72
CA THR A 97 -7.31 -24.45 6.11
C THR A 97 -5.92 -24.77 6.63
N ILE A 98 -5.82 -25.48 7.76
CA ILE A 98 -4.55 -25.98 8.29
C ILE A 98 -4.54 -27.53 8.27
N ASP A 99 -3.41 -28.12 7.89
CA ASP A 99 -3.16 -29.55 8.08
C ASP A 99 -2.59 -29.76 9.49
N THR A 100 -3.29 -30.50 10.32
CA THR A 100 -2.90 -30.77 11.70
C THR A 100 -1.81 -31.84 11.87
N LEU A 101 -1.36 -32.43 10.76
CA LEU A 101 -0.27 -33.42 10.73
C LEU A 101 1.05 -32.81 10.24
N THR A 102 0.98 -31.87 9.31
CA THR A 102 2.16 -31.23 8.70
C THR A 102 2.37 -29.80 9.16
N GLY A 103 1.31 -29.12 9.58
CA GLY A 103 1.30 -27.68 9.88
C GLY A 103 1.16 -26.80 8.64
N GLU A 104 1.04 -27.38 7.45
CA GLU A 104 0.76 -26.60 6.24
C GLU A 104 -0.55 -25.83 6.35
N ASN A 105 -0.57 -24.63 5.78
CA ASN A 105 -1.77 -23.81 5.71
C ASN A 105 -2.06 -23.42 4.28
N VAL A 106 -3.33 -23.30 3.95
CA VAL A 106 -3.82 -22.82 2.67
C VAL A 106 -4.75 -21.64 2.91
N LEU A 107 -4.49 -20.54 2.25
CA LEU A 107 -5.38 -19.37 2.25
C LEU A 107 -6.46 -19.58 1.20
N GLU A 108 -7.66 -19.94 1.66
CA GLU A 108 -8.80 -20.28 0.79
C GLU A 108 -9.48 -19.05 0.20
N ARG A 109 -9.71 -18.04 1.05
CA ARG A 109 -10.44 -16.84 0.67
C ARG A 109 -9.97 -15.61 1.43
N VAL A 110 -9.96 -14.48 0.73
CA VAL A 110 -9.78 -13.15 1.32
C VAL A 110 -10.77 -12.19 0.70
N ASP A 111 -11.44 -11.43 1.55
CA ASP A 111 -12.29 -10.32 1.16
C ASP A 111 -11.74 -9.04 1.80
N ILE A 112 -11.48 -8.03 0.97
CA ILE A 112 -10.93 -6.74 1.40
C ILE A 112 -11.82 -5.61 0.93
N LEU A 113 -12.13 -4.69 1.85
CA LEU A 113 -12.70 -3.38 1.54
C LEU A 113 -11.74 -2.31 2.02
N HIS A 114 -11.22 -1.47 1.12
CA HIS A 114 -10.18 -0.47 1.43
C HIS A 114 -10.61 0.95 1.02
N ASP A 115 -10.45 1.91 1.93
CA ASP A 115 -10.70 3.32 1.66
C ASP A 115 -9.46 4.01 1.05
N ALA A 116 -9.44 4.07 -0.28
CA ALA A 116 -8.43 4.78 -1.07
C ALA A 116 -8.76 6.28 -1.27
N GLY A 117 -9.79 6.80 -0.59
CA GLY A 117 -10.32 8.12 -0.90
C GLY A 117 -10.92 8.16 -2.31
N LYS A 118 -10.73 9.26 -3.03
CA LYS A 118 -11.10 9.32 -4.45
C LYS A 118 -9.92 8.81 -5.29
N PRO A 119 -10.00 7.63 -5.89
CA PRO A 119 -8.89 7.04 -6.62
C PRO A 119 -8.41 7.91 -7.79
N ILE A 120 -7.11 7.98 -8.01
CA ILE A 120 -6.52 8.63 -9.18
C ILE A 120 -6.54 7.68 -10.38
N ASN A 121 -6.16 6.43 -10.14
CA ASN A 121 -6.24 5.34 -11.11
C ASN A 121 -6.71 4.05 -10.40
N PRO A 122 -8.01 3.75 -10.44
CA PRO A 122 -8.58 2.62 -9.70
C PRO A 122 -7.91 1.27 -9.98
N ALA A 123 -7.50 1.02 -11.21
CA ALA A 123 -6.86 -0.25 -11.57
C ALA A 123 -5.48 -0.41 -10.93
N LEU A 124 -4.67 0.66 -10.92
CA LEU A 124 -3.37 0.66 -10.26
C LEU A 124 -3.51 0.56 -8.74
N GLU A 125 -4.51 1.22 -8.18
CA GLU A 125 -4.75 1.22 -6.74
C GLU A 125 -5.24 -0.14 -6.24
N LEU A 126 -6.08 -0.84 -6.99
CA LEU A 126 -6.43 -2.24 -6.71
C LEU A 126 -5.18 -3.12 -6.67
N GLY A 127 -4.33 -3.05 -7.69
CA GLY A 127 -3.08 -3.81 -7.71
C GLY A 127 -2.13 -3.48 -6.56
N GLN A 128 -2.11 -2.23 -6.07
CA GLN A 128 -1.36 -1.86 -4.87
C GLN A 128 -1.95 -2.48 -3.59
N ILE A 129 -3.28 -2.52 -3.47
CA ILE A 129 -3.96 -3.14 -2.32
C ILE A 129 -3.69 -4.64 -2.30
N GLU A 130 -3.85 -5.31 -3.43
CA GLU A 130 -3.56 -6.75 -3.58
C GLU A 130 -2.09 -7.06 -3.27
N GLY A 131 -1.16 -6.32 -3.86
CA GLY A 131 0.28 -6.51 -3.66
C GLY A 131 0.73 -6.24 -2.24
N GLY A 132 0.21 -5.18 -1.60
CA GLY A 132 0.50 -4.87 -0.20
C GLY A 132 -0.02 -5.94 0.76
N PHE A 133 -1.22 -6.47 0.52
CA PHE A 133 -1.78 -7.57 1.30
C PHE A 133 -0.93 -8.84 1.17
N VAL A 134 -0.56 -9.24 -0.04
CA VAL A 134 0.27 -10.46 -0.28
C VAL A 134 1.63 -10.33 0.39
N GLN A 135 2.25 -9.14 0.37
CA GLN A 135 3.48 -8.91 1.11
C GLN A 135 3.28 -9.10 2.62
N GLY A 136 2.22 -8.57 3.19
CA GLY A 136 1.91 -8.76 4.61
C GLY A 136 1.60 -10.22 4.96
N GLN A 137 0.90 -10.93 4.07
CA GLN A 137 0.70 -12.39 4.19
C GLN A 137 2.04 -13.12 4.30
N GLY A 138 2.98 -12.81 3.39
CA GLY A 138 4.32 -13.40 3.41
C GLY A 138 5.03 -13.16 4.73
N TRP A 139 5.07 -11.92 5.21
CA TRP A 139 5.69 -11.56 6.49
C TRP A 139 5.13 -12.33 7.68
N LEU A 140 3.85 -12.63 7.64
CA LEU A 140 3.16 -13.28 8.76
C LEU A 140 3.13 -14.81 8.67
N THR A 141 3.54 -15.40 7.52
CA THR A 141 3.43 -16.86 7.30
C THR A 141 4.71 -17.55 6.90
N ILE A 142 5.44 -17.05 5.89
CA ILE A 142 6.54 -17.79 5.26
C ILE A 142 7.88 -17.07 5.25
N GLU A 143 7.89 -15.75 5.39
CA GLU A 143 9.12 -14.96 5.35
C GLU A 143 9.82 -15.01 6.71
N GLU A 144 10.87 -15.83 6.81
CA GLU A 144 11.60 -16.04 8.05
C GLU A 144 13.04 -15.57 7.93
N LEU A 145 13.48 -14.79 8.92
CA LEU A 145 14.85 -14.35 9.04
C LEU A 145 15.63 -15.31 9.97
N ASN A 146 16.70 -15.88 9.47
CA ASN A 146 17.54 -16.80 10.22
C ASN A 146 18.98 -16.28 10.33
N TRP A 147 19.57 -16.43 11.51
CA TRP A 147 20.95 -16.02 11.82
C TRP A 147 21.76 -17.19 12.37
N LYS A 148 23.03 -17.19 12.05
CA LYS A 148 24.02 -18.05 12.73
C LYS A 148 24.30 -17.52 14.15
N SER A 149 24.94 -18.35 14.98
CA SER A 149 25.34 -17.96 16.34
C SER A 149 26.26 -16.73 16.40
N ASN A 150 26.99 -16.46 15.33
CA ASN A 150 27.85 -15.27 15.21
C ASN A 150 27.11 -14.01 14.71
N GLY A 151 25.80 -14.04 14.56
CA GLY A 151 24.98 -12.92 14.10
C GLY A 151 24.94 -12.73 12.58
N GLN A 152 25.57 -13.61 11.80
CA GLN A 152 25.50 -13.56 10.34
C GLN A 152 24.15 -14.04 9.86
N ILE A 153 23.43 -13.22 9.05
CA ILE A 153 22.18 -13.61 8.43
C ILE A 153 22.39 -14.71 7.39
N THR A 154 21.51 -15.69 7.34
CA THR A 154 21.56 -16.80 6.37
C THR A 154 20.52 -16.65 5.26
N THR A 155 19.45 -15.92 5.51
CA THR A 155 18.34 -15.65 4.57
C THR A 155 18.52 -14.29 3.91
N PHE A 156 19.59 -14.12 3.13
CA PHE A 156 20.00 -12.82 2.57
C PHE A 156 19.79 -12.71 1.04
N SER A 157 19.20 -13.70 0.42
CA SER A 157 19.00 -13.74 -1.04
C SER A 157 17.64 -14.33 -1.40
N PRO A 158 17.12 -14.09 -2.63
CA PRO A 158 15.85 -14.69 -3.08
C PRO A 158 15.81 -16.22 -3.03
N SER A 159 16.95 -16.88 -3.08
CA SER A 159 17.04 -18.34 -2.97
C SER A 159 16.93 -18.86 -1.54
N THR A 160 17.16 -18.02 -0.54
CA THR A 160 17.16 -18.40 0.88
C THR A 160 16.08 -17.71 1.70
N TYR A 161 15.55 -16.59 1.22
CA TYR A 161 14.44 -15.85 1.82
C TYR A 161 13.20 -16.02 0.96
N LYS A 162 12.27 -16.87 1.42
CA LYS A 162 11.07 -17.17 0.64
C LYS A 162 10.04 -16.05 0.77
N ILE A 163 9.65 -15.49 -0.37
CA ILE A 163 8.50 -14.60 -0.49
C ILE A 163 7.30 -15.38 -1.06
N PRO A 164 6.06 -14.89 -0.95
CA PRO A 164 4.90 -15.50 -1.56
C PRO A 164 5.07 -15.70 -3.07
N ALA A 165 4.79 -16.90 -3.54
CA ALA A 165 4.68 -17.22 -4.96
C ALA A 165 3.21 -17.09 -5.42
N VAL A 166 2.97 -17.23 -6.72
CA VAL A 166 1.61 -17.20 -7.28
C VAL A 166 0.71 -18.30 -6.68
N SER A 167 1.29 -19.44 -6.31
CA SER A 167 0.58 -20.53 -5.63
C SER A 167 0.15 -20.21 -4.19
N ASP A 168 0.75 -19.22 -3.56
CA ASP A 168 0.50 -18.86 -2.16
C ASP A 168 -0.58 -17.80 -2.01
N ILE A 169 -1.07 -17.22 -3.12
CA ILE A 169 -2.19 -16.27 -3.10
C ILE A 169 -3.51 -16.99 -2.80
N PRO A 170 -4.52 -16.29 -2.22
CA PRO A 170 -5.80 -16.93 -1.91
C PRO A 170 -6.50 -17.43 -3.18
N LYS A 171 -7.17 -18.59 -3.09
CA LYS A 171 -7.96 -19.15 -4.19
C LYS A 171 -9.11 -18.23 -4.62
N LYS A 172 -9.68 -17.49 -3.66
CA LYS A 172 -10.68 -16.43 -3.88
C LYS A 172 -10.14 -15.16 -3.28
N PHE A 173 -9.83 -14.18 -4.12
CA PHE A 173 -9.28 -12.91 -3.70
C PHE A 173 -10.19 -11.76 -4.17
N ASN A 174 -11.05 -11.30 -3.28
CA ASN A 174 -12.00 -10.23 -3.55
C ASN A 174 -11.47 -8.94 -2.92
N VAL A 175 -11.17 -7.95 -3.75
CA VAL A 175 -10.68 -6.66 -3.30
C VAL A 175 -11.57 -5.56 -3.87
N GLU A 176 -12.12 -4.73 -2.99
CA GLU A 176 -12.95 -3.60 -3.39
C GLU A 176 -12.44 -2.30 -2.76
N ILE A 177 -12.45 -1.22 -3.56
CA ILE A 177 -12.25 0.13 -3.07
C ILE A 177 -13.59 0.66 -2.55
N PHE A 178 -13.58 1.19 -1.33
CA PHE A 178 -14.76 1.81 -0.73
C PHE A 178 -15.22 3.02 -1.56
N LYS A 179 -16.38 2.91 -2.20
CA LYS A 179 -16.88 3.86 -3.21
C LYS A 179 -17.17 5.26 -2.66
N GLU A 180 -17.57 5.34 -1.40
CA GLU A 180 -17.89 6.60 -0.72
C GLU A 180 -16.67 7.23 -0.02
N GLY A 181 -15.51 6.61 -0.20
CA GLY A 181 -14.26 7.07 0.37
C GLY A 181 -13.86 8.45 -0.15
N ILE A 182 -13.58 9.38 0.75
CA ILE A 182 -13.05 10.69 0.40
C ILE A 182 -12.06 11.17 1.46
N ASN A 183 -10.94 11.70 1.01
CA ASN A 183 -10.01 12.34 1.93
C ASN A 183 -10.55 13.74 2.32
N LYS A 184 -10.80 13.95 3.60
CA LYS A 184 -11.27 15.25 4.12
C LYS A 184 -10.20 16.34 4.05
N GLU A 185 -8.92 15.95 4.03
CA GLU A 185 -7.80 16.88 3.93
C GLU A 185 -7.60 17.38 2.48
N ASN A 186 -6.87 18.47 2.34
CA ASN A 186 -6.56 19.03 1.03
C ASN A 186 -5.36 18.32 0.40
N VAL A 187 -5.64 17.22 -0.24
CA VAL A 187 -4.67 16.40 -0.99
C VAL A 187 -5.06 16.30 -2.46
N VAL A 188 -4.11 15.87 -3.29
CA VAL A 188 -4.36 15.68 -4.73
C VAL A 188 -5.52 14.71 -4.93
N ASN A 189 -6.49 15.13 -5.70
CA ASN A 189 -7.72 14.38 -6.04
C ASN A 189 -8.52 13.84 -4.84
N LYS A 190 -8.27 14.32 -3.62
CA LYS A 190 -8.87 13.72 -2.40
C LYS A 190 -8.57 12.23 -2.21
N ALA A 191 -7.46 11.75 -2.83
CA ALA A 191 -7.00 10.38 -2.72
C ALA A 191 -6.38 10.08 -1.34
N LYS A 192 -6.29 8.82 -1.00
CA LYS A 192 -5.51 8.30 0.12
C LYS A 192 -4.43 7.37 -0.40
N THR A 193 -3.38 7.17 0.39
CA THR A 193 -2.30 6.24 0.00
C THR A 193 -2.77 4.79 0.04
N THR A 194 -2.31 4.00 -0.93
CA THR A 194 -2.67 2.58 -1.07
C THR A 194 -1.45 1.65 -1.12
N GLY A 195 -0.23 2.21 -1.13
CA GLY A 195 0.97 1.40 -1.28
C GLY A 195 1.35 0.61 -0.01
N GLU A 196 1.29 1.25 1.16
CA GLU A 196 1.72 0.64 2.44
C GLU A 196 0.56 0.19 3.34
N PRO A 197 -0.55 0.93 3.48
CA PRO A 197 -1.60 0.58 4.45
C PRO A 197 -2.21 -0.81 4.27
N PRO A 198 -2.37 -1.36 3.06
CA PRO A 198 -2.94 -2.70 2.86
C PRO A 198 -2.13 -3.84 3.47
N LEU A 199 -0.82 -3.66 3.70
CA LEU A 199 0.03 -4.65 4.37
C LEU A 199 -0.56 -5.09 5.71
N MET A 200 -1.09 -4.15 6.50
CA MET A 200 -1.65 -4.43 7.82
C MET A 200 -2.92 -5.28 7.77
N LEU A 201 -3.66 -5.29 6.65
CA LEU A 201 -4.86 -6.10 6.47
C LEU A 201 -4.55 -7.61 6.48
N ALA A 202 -3.32 -8.00 6.14
CA ALA A 202 -2.87 -9.38 6.18
C ALA A 202 -2.80 -9.98 7.60
N MET A 203 -2.92 -9.16 8.65
CA MET A 203 -3.12 -9.65 10.02
C MET A 203 -4.33 -10.58 10.12
N SER A 204 -5.34 -10.40 9.25
CA SER A 204 -6.51 -11.29 9.17
C SER A 204 -6.11 -12.74 8.89
N VAL A 205 -5.08 -12.98 8.07
CA VAL A 205 -4.55 -14.33 7.77
C VAL A 205 -3.94 -14.96 9.01
N PHE A 206 -3.09 -14.22 9.71
CA PHE A 206 -2.44 -14.71 10.93
C PHE A 206 -3.46 -15.07 12.02
N TYR A 207 -4.47 -14.23 12.19
CA TYR A 207 -5.54 -14.49 13.16
C TYR A 207 -6.46 -15.63 12.72
N ALA A 208 -6.73 -15.79 11.43
CA ALA A 208 -7.47 -16.95 10.92
C ALA A 208 -6.72 -18.27 11.18
N ILE A 209 -5.40 -18.31 10.97
CA ILE A 209 -4.56 -19.47 11.33
C ILE A 209 -4.63 -19.74 12.84
N LYS A 210 -4.53 -18.69 13.65
CA LYS A 210 -4.63 -18.82 15.10
C LYS A 210 -5.99 -19.32 15.54
N ASP A 211 -7.07 -18.87 14.91
CA ASP A 211 -8.43 -19.34 15.14
C ASP A 211 -8.60 -20.82 14.76
N ALA A 212 -8.09 -21.22 13.58
CA ALA A 212 -8.10 -22.61 13.13
C ALA A 212 -7.38 -23.53 14.13
N ILE A 213 -6.26 -23.10 14.73
CA ILE A 213 -5.58 -23.87 15.78
C ILE A 213 -6.42 -23.92 17.06
N ALA A 214 -7.09 -22.82 17.45
CA ALA A 214 -7.94 -22.77 18.62
C ALA A 214 -9.14 -23.73 18.52
N SER A 215 -9.70 -23.89 17.31
CA SER A 215 -10.84 -24.78 17.06
C SER A 215 -10.55 -26.25 17.41
N ILE A 216 -9.30 -26.71 17.31
CA ILE A 216 -8.86 -28.06 17.69
C ILE A 216 -9.14 -28.33 19.17
N GLY A 217 -9.04 -27.28 20.00
CA GLY A 217 -9.30 -27.32 21.42
C GLY A 217 -10.71 -26.87 21.80
N ASN A 218 -11.67 -26.82 20.86
CA ASN A 218 -13.00 -26.25 21.06
C ASN A 218 -12.95 -24.88 21.75
N TYR A 219 -11.92 -24.06 21.40
CA TYR A 219 -11.66 -22.73 21.95
C TYR A 219 -11.43 -22.66 23.48
N GLN A 220 -11.19 -23.82 24.12
CA GLN A 220 -10.92 -23.86 25.58
C GLN A 220 -9.48 -23.43 25.92
N ILE A 221 -8.58 -23.49 24.96
CA ILE A 221 -7.16 -23.21 25.14
C ILE A 221 -6.71 -22.21 24.07
N ALA A 222 -6.15 -21.08 24.51
CA ALA A 222 -5.57 -20.10 23.61
C ALA A 222 -4.29 -20.64 22.95
N PRO A 223 -4.17 -20.59 21.61
CA PRO A 223 -2.96 -21.02 20.90
C PRO A 223 -1.76 -20.11 21.19
N GLU A 224 -0.61 -20.72 21.36
CA GLU A 224 0.68 -20.05 21.40
C GLU A 224 1.26 -20.09 19.98
N LEU A 225 1.11 -18.99 19.23
CA LEU A 225 1.60 -18.85 17.86
C LEU A 225 2.30 -17.51 17.71
N ASN A 226 3.54 -17.54 17.21
CA ASN A 226 4.34 -16.35 16.88
C ASN A 226 4.46 -16.19 15.36
N ALA A 227 4.55 -14.95 14.90
CA ALA A 227 4.86 -14.66 13.50
C ALA A 227 6.37 -14.89 13.19
N PRO A 228 6.70 -15.33 11.99
CA PRO A 228 5.80 -15.85 10.97
C PRO A 228 5.19 -17.20 11.37
N ALA A 229 3.94 -17.46 11.01
CA ALA A 229 3.23 -18.71 11.25
C ALA A 229 3.68 -19.77 10.23
N THR A 230 4.93 -20.19 10.34
CA THR A 230 5.47 -21.25 9.48
C THR A 230 4.80 -22.61 9.78
N PRO A 231 4.82 -23.57 8.82
CA PRO A 231 4.25 -24.90 9.06
C PRO A 231 4.77 -25.54 10.34
N GLU A 232 6.05 -25.42 10.66
CA GLU A 232 6.62 -25.90 11.92
C GLU A 232 5.95 -25.26 13.15
N ARG A 233 5.81 -23.93 13.17
CA ARG A 233 5.20 -23.22 14.29
C ARG A 233 3.73 -23.54 14.47
N ILE A 234 2.99 -23.71 13.35
CA ILE A 234 1.61 -24.18 13.37
C ILE A 234 1.53 -25.58 13.97
N LEU A 235 2.33 -26.53 13.47
CA LEU A 235 2.36 -27.91 13.98
C LEU A 235 2.69 -27.98 15.47
N MET A 236 3.70 -27.21 15.91
CA MET A 236 4.07 -27.16 17.33
C MET A 236 2.94 -26.59 18.19
N SER A 237 2.24 -25.56 17.72
CA SER A 237 1.08 -24.99 18.41
C SER A 237 -0.08 -25.98 18.49
N VAL A 238 -0.39 -26.70 17.40
CA VAL A 238 -1.38 -27.77 17.34
C VAL A 238 -1.06 -28.87 18.38
N ASN A 239 0.18 -29.34 18.42
CA ASN A 239 0.62 -30.40 19.35
C ASN A 239 0.51 -29.95 20.81
N LYS A 240 0.83 -28.67 21.11
CA LYS A 240 0.64 -28.11 22.47
C LYS A 240 -0.83 -28.11 22.88
N ILE A 241 -1.76 -27.73 21.99
CA ILE A 241 -3.19 -27.78 22.24
C ILE A 241 -3.62 -29.21 22.54
N LYS A 242 -3.24 -30.18 21.66
CA LYS A 242 -3.58 -31.60 21.87
C LYS A 242 -3.06 -32.17 23.19
N GLN A 243 -1.85 -31.80 23.62
CA GLN A 243 -1.28 -32.22 24.93
C GLN A 243 -2.04 -31.60 26.10
N LYS A 244 -2.33 -30.30 26.06
CA LYS A 244 -3.08 -29.62 27.13
C LYS A 244 -4.49 -30.19 27.28
N LEU A 245 -5.17 -30.55 26.19
CA LEU A 245 -6.48 -31.22 26.21
C LEU A 245 -6.41 -32.62 26.89
N LYS A 246 -5.40 -33.41 26.56
CA LYS A 246 -5.21 -34.72 27.22
C LYS A 246 -5.05 -34.59 28.73
N ASN A 247 -4.30 -33.58 29.18
CA ASN A 247 -4.10 -33.30 30.61
C ASN A 247 -5.37 -32.77 31.32
N LEU A 248 -6.27 -32.09 30.62
CA LEU A 248 -7.54 -31.64 31.15
C LEU A 248 -8.55 -32.80 31.25
N ASN A 249 -8.58 -33.71 30.28
CA ASN A 249 -9.52 -34.82 30.22
C ASN A 249 -9.05 -36.05 31.01
N GLY A 250 -7.78 -36.09 31.43
CA GLY A 250 -7.21 -37.18 32.27
C GLY A 250 -7.26 -36.88 33.77
N ARG A 251 -7.89 -35.82 34.16
CA ARG A 251 -8.24 -35.46 35.56
C ARG A 251 -9.72 -35.70 35.81
#